data_4d1370c111629a03e03b1709c91d6f36
#
_entry.id   4d1370c111629a03e03b1709c91d6f36
#
_cell.length_a   1.000
_cell.length_b   1.000
_cell.length_c   1.000
_cell.angle_alpha   90.00
_cell.angle_beta   90.00
_cell.angle_gamma   90.00
#
_symmetry.space_group_name_H-M   'P 1'
#
loop_
_entity.id
_entity.type
_entity.pdbx_description
1 polymer ?
#
loop_
_entity_poly.entity_id
_entity_poly.type
_entity_poly.pdbx_seq_one_letter_code
_entity_poly.pdbx_strand_id
1 'polypeptide(L)'
;CNLPGGKQDQYASVHGGLKKYNFNRNKTVIENMHISPDFKNTLNVSTVLYNVGSPRPNANTIFTLTDNVITDNIKNLEKNKTSIRETIKLKQNCELMREAMQSKNIKKMGYIFNQNWQIKKMISPTITTDFLEEVYKVALEHGAMGGKICGAGGGGHVIFLVDIDDRARLIRKLNSLAGKVVPFIFHEKGAESWKM
;
A
#
# COMPACT_ATOMS: atom_id res chain seq x y z
N CYS A 1 -13.13 -19.89 2.53
CA CYS A 1 -12.05 -19.51 3.48
C CYS A 1 -12.52 -18.33 4.29
N ASN A 2 -12.68 -18.49 5.61
CA ASN A 2 -12.96 -17.39 6.54
C ASN A 2 -11.65 -16.72 6.96
N LEU A 3 -10.94 -16.11 6.01
CA LEU A 3 -9.76 -15.31 6.32
C LEU A 3 -10.22 -13.88 6.62
N PRO A 4 -9.87 -13.32 7.78
CA PRO A 4 -10.13 -11.91 8.08
C PRO A 4 -9.36 -11.03 7.10
N GLY A 5 -9.96 -9.94 6.64
CA GLY A 5 -9.31 -8.98 5.76
C GLY A 5 -10.22 -8.40 4.69
N GLY A 6 -9.72 -7.40 3.99
CA GLY A 6 -10.42 -6.76 2.88
C GLY A 6 -10.39 -7.61 1.60
N LYS A 7 -11.28 -7.31 0.67
CA LYS A 7 -11.42 -8.02 -0.62
C LYS A 7 -10.41 -7.56 -1.69
N GLN A 8 -9.60 -6.53 -1.41
CA GLN A 8 -8.77 -5.84 -2.43
C GLN A 8 -7.76 -6.76 -3.10
N ASP A 9 -7.09 -7.62 -2.33
CA ASP A 9 -6.01 -8.48 -2.85
C ASP A 9 -6.57 -9.57 -3.77
N GLN A 10 -7.69 -10.18 -3.39
CA GLN A 10 -8.39 -11.19 -4.19
C GLN A 10 -8.91 -10.58 -5.50
N TYR A 11 -9.53 -9.39 -5.43
CA TYR A 11 -10.01 -8.72 -6.63
C TYR A 11 -8.86 -8.29 -7.55
N ALA A 12 -7.76 -7.76 -7.00
CA ALA A 12 -6.59 -7.39 -7.77
C ALA A 12 -5.97 -8.60 -8.48
N SER A 13 -5.84 -9.73 -7.79
CA SER A 13 -5.27 -10.96 -8.35
C SER A 13 -6.14 -11.55 -9.47
N VAL A 14 -7.46 -11.50 -9.33
CA VAL A 14 -8.39 -12.05 -10.34
C VAL A 14 -8.47 -11.15 -11.58
N HIS A 15 -8.57 -9.84 -11.37
CA HIS A 15 -8.84 -8.93 -12.49
C HIS A 15 -7.57 -8.40 -13.17
N GLY A 16 -6.42 -8.42 -12.49
CA GLY A 16 -5.16 -7.88 -12.99
C GLY A 16 -5.21 -6.40 -13.39
N GLY A 17 -4.12 -5.87 -13.89
CA GLY A 17 -4.01 -4.50 -14.38
C GLY A 17 -4.26 -3.43 -13.31
N LEU A 18 -4.36 -2.20 -13.75
CA LEU A 18 -4.63 -1.06 -12.87
C LEU A 18 -6.13 -0.79 -12.79
N LYS A 19 -6.68 -0.90 -11.58
CA LYS A 19 -8.13 -0.76 -11.36
C LYS A 19 -8.43 0.00 -10.08
N LYS A 20 -9.56 0.70 -10.09
CA LYS A 20 -10.18 1.24 -8.90
C LYS A 20 -11.35 0.35 -8.49
N TYR A 21 -11.37 -0.07 -7.24
CA TYR A 21 -12.43 -0.89 -6.67
C TYR A 21 -13.25 -0.08 -5.68
N ASN A 22 -14.55 -0.02 -5.89
CA ASN A 22 -15.50 0.53 -4.94
C ASN A 22 -16.29 -0.63 -4.30
N PHE A 23 -15.93 -0.99 -3.08
CA PHE A 23 -16.61 -2.02 -2.31
C PHE A 23 -17.78 -1.41 -1.54
N ASN A 24 -18.97 -1.61 -2.05
CA ASN A 24 -20.22 -1.23 -1.38
C ASN A 24 -20.84 -2.45 -0.70
N ARG A 25 -21.82 -2.21 0.18
CA ARG A 25 -22.48 -3.27 0.95
C ARG A 25 -23.05 -4.39 0.06
N ASN A 26 -23.65 -4.03 -1.06
CA ASN A 26 -24.39 -4.95 -1.92
C ASN A 26 -23.70 -5.25 -3.27
N LYS A 27 -22.70 -4.46 -3.66
CA LYS A 27 -22.02 -4.64 -4.94
C LYS A 27 -20.59 -4.09 -4.90
N THR A 28 -19.74 -4.66 -5.73
CA THR A 28 -18.41 -4.10 -6.05
C THR A 28 -18.47 -3.46 -7.43
N VAL A 29 -18.04 -2.21 -7.52
CA VAL A 29 -17.88 -1.51 -8.81
C VAL A 29 -16.40 -1.47 -9.14
N ILE A 30 -16.06 -1.91 -10.35
CA ILE A 30 -14.69 -1.99 -10.85
C ILE A 30 -14.54 -0.99 -11.99
N GLU A 31 -13.61 -0.07 -11.84
CA GLU A 31 -13.26 0.94 -12.85
C GLU A 31 -11.87 0.61 -13.40
N ASN A 32 -11.75 0.37 -14.70
CA ASN A 32 -10.47 0.22 -15.36
C ASN A 32 -9.78 1.57 -15.46
N MET A 33 -8.54 1.64 -15.00
CA MET A 33 -7.73 2.86 -15.12
C MET A 33 -6.74 2.69 -16.27
N HIS A 34 -6.89 3.52 -17.29
CA HIS A 34 -5.98 3.54 -18.42
C HIS A 34 -4.85 4.52 -18.16
N ILE A 35 -3.62 4.03 -18.25
CA ILE A 35 -2.41 4.84 -18.22
C ILE A 35 -1.63 4.61 -19.52
N SER A 36 -0.93 5.64 -19.98
CA SER A 36 -0.10 5.50 -21.18
C SER A 36 1.07 4.54 -20.93
N PRO A 37 1.56 3.83 -21.97
CA PRO A 37 2.74 2.98 -21.86
C PRO A 37 3.95 3.70 -21.26
N ASP A 38 4.20 4.95 -21.65
CA ASP A 38 5.29 5.75 -21.11
C ASP A 38 5.15 5.98 -19.61
N PHE A 39 3.93 6.27 -19.12
CA PHE A 39 3.71 6.45 -17.69
C PHE A 39 3.83 5.14 -16.92
N LYS A 40 3.42 4.01 -17.53
CA LYS A 40 3.66 2.68 -16.95
C LYS A 40 5.16 2.39 -16.81
N ASN A 41 5.96 2.71 -17.84
CA ASN A 41 7.42 2.59 -17.77
C ASN A 41 7.99 3.51 -16.68
N THR A 42 7.51 4.75 -16.60
CA THR A 42 7.91 5.67 -15.54
C THR A 42 7.57 5.11 -14.15
N LEU A 43 6.39 4.53 -13.95
CA LEU A 43 6.02 3.88 -12.70
C LEU A 43 6.94 2.69 -12.36
N ASN A 44 7.28 1.84 -13.34
CA ASN A 44 8.20 0.73 -13.15
C ASN A 44 9.58 1.18 -12.65
N VAL A 45 10.13 2.25 -13.26
CA VAL A 45 11.45 2.76 -12.86
C VAL A 45 11.40 3.62 -11.60
N SER A 46 10.28 4.28 -11.31
CA SER A 46 10.12 5.10 -10.10
C SER A 46 9.63 4.31 -8.90
N THR A 47 9.38 3.01 -9.03
CA THR A 47 8.92 2.19 -7.91
C THR A 47 10.03 1.26 -7.44
N VAL A 48 10.22 1.20 -6.11
CA VAL A 48 11.13 0.26 -5.45
C VAL A 48 10.30 -0.61 -4.51
N LEU A 49 10.39 -1.92 -4.68
CA LEU A 49 9.77 -2.91 -3.79
C LEU A 49 10.83 -3.46 -2.83
N TYR A 50 10.60 -3.31 -1.54
CA TYR A 50 11.49 -3.77 -0.50
C TYR A 50 10.82 -4.83 0.37
N ASN A 51 11.46 -5.99 0.50
CA ASN A 51 11.05 -7.02 1.44
C ASN A 51 11.78 -6.78 2.77
N VAL A 52 11.00 -6.57 3.82
CA VAL A 52 11.50 -6.23 5.16
C VAL A 52 12.24 -7.41 5.83
N GLY A 53 12.08 -8.66 5.34
CA GLY A 53 12.80 -9.82 5.84
C GLY A 53 12.31 -10.33 7.20
N SER A 54 11.50 -9.61 7.93
CA SER A 54 10.91 -10.07 9.20
C SER A 54 9.79 -11.07 8.93
N PRO A 55 9.77 -12.23 9.61
CA PRO A 55 8.58 -13.06 9.58
C PRO A 55 7.42 -12.21 10.13
N ARG A 56 6.33 -12.12 9.36
CA ARG A 56 5.11 -11.47 9.86
C ARG A 56 4.74 -12.15 11.17
N PRO A 57 4.57 -11.43 12.29
CA PRO A 57 3.73 -11.95 13.33
C PRO A 57 2.43 -12.32 12.63
N ASN A 58 1.91 -13.49 12.87
CA ASN A 58 0.82 -14.14 12.16
C ASN A 58 -0.14 -13.09 11.51
N ALA A 59 -0.21 -13.03 10.15
CA ALA A 59 -0.98 -12.00 9.45
C ALA A 59 -2.43 -11.96 9.94
N ASN A 60 -2.99 -13.11 10.36
CA ASN A 60 -4.29 -13.21 11.00
C ASN A 60 -4.35 -12.41 12.31
N THR A 61 -3.28 -12.38 13.11
CA THR A 61 -3.24 -11.62 14.36
C THR A 61 -3.32 -10.12 14.08
N ILE A 62 -2.61 -9.61 13.07
CA ILE A 62 -2.64 -8.19 12.72
C ILE A 62 -4.01 -7.80 12.15
N PHE A 63 -4.59 -8.62 11.28
CA PHE A 63 -5.95 -8.40 10.77
C PHE A 63 -6.96 -8.43 11.92
N THR A 64 -6.90 -9.42 12.80
CA THR A 64 -7.82 -9.53 13.95
C THR A 64 -7.66 -8.33 14.90
N LEU A 65 -6.44 -7.89 15.18
CA LEU A 65 -6.20 -6.70 16.02
C LEU A 65 -6.72 -5.43 15.35
N THR A 66 -6.54 -5.28 14.03
CA THR A 66 -7.06 -4.12 13.30
C THR A 66 -8.58 -4.14 13.23
N ASP A 67 -9.20 -5.30 12.97
CA ASP A 67 -10.66 -5.46 12.98
C ASP A 67 -11.24 -5.27 14.38
N ASN A 68 -10.57 -5.73 15.43
CA ASN A 68 -10.97 -5.47 16.82
C ASN A 68 -10.89 -3.98 17.15
N VAL A 69 -9.82 -3.29 16.77
CA VAL A 69 -9.69 -1.83 16.96
C VAL A 69 -10.79 -1.09 16.20
N ILE A 70 -11.12 -1.48 14.98
CA ILE A 70 -12.22 -0.89 14.21
C ILE A 70 -13.56 -1.21 14.88
N THR A 71 -13.78 -2.44 15.30
CA THR A 71 -15.03 -2.89 15.95
C THR A 71 -15.22 -2.25 17.32
N ASP A 72 -14.17 -2.16 18.13
CA ASP A 72 -14.22 -1.50 19.46
C ASP A 72 -14.37 0.02 19.30
N ASN A 73 -13.78 0.60 18.28
CA ASN A 73 -14.01 1.99 17.93
C ASN A 73 -15.47 2.23 17.47
N ILE A 74 -16.12 1.27 16.80
CA ILE A 74 -17.54 1.33 16.45
C ILE A 74 -18.44 1.23 17.70
N LYS A 75 -18.04 0.53 18.72
CA LYS A 75 -18.79 0.40 20.00
C LYS A 75 -18.59 1.59 20.93
N ASN A 76 -17.45 2.28 20.87
CA ASN A 76 -17.09 3.43 21.72
C ASN A 76 -17.19 4.75 20.94
N LEU A 77 -18.36 5.39 20.93
CA LEU A 77 -18.69 6.56 20.14
C LEU A 77 -17.75 7.78 20.32
N GLU A 78 -17.06 7.94 21.41
CA GLU A 78 -16.15 9.08 21.62
C GLU A 78 -14.72 8.84 21.11
N LYS A 79 -14.15 7.66 21.29
CA LYS A 79 -12.91 7.23 20.63
C LYS A 79 -13.08 7.07 19.12
N ASN A 80 -14.31 6.90 18.68
CA ASN A 80 -14.74 6.58 17.34
C ASN A 80 -14.64 7.75 16.36
N LYS A 81 -14.82 8.99 16.79
CA LYS A 81 -14.77 10.17 15.91
C LYS A 81 -13.44 10.30 15.18
N THR A 82 -12.32 10.02 15.85
CA THR A 82 -10.98 10.09 15.25
C THR A 82 -10.77 8.99 14.24
N SER A 83 -11.05 7.73 14.55
CA SER A 83 -10.88 6.60 13.62
C SER A 83 -11.79 6.71 12.40
N ILE A 84 -13.03 7.15 12.57
CA ILE A 84 -13.95 7.38 11.44
C ILE A 84 -13.40 8.51 10.55
N ARG A 85 -12.99 9.63 11.14
CA ARG A 85 -12.41 10.76 10.41
C ARG A 85 -11.18 10.34 9.59
N GLU A 86 -10.28 9.59 10.20
CA GLU A 86 -9.07 9.10 9.55
C GLU A 86 -9.38 8.07 8.44
N THR A 87 -10.36 7.20 8.64
CA THR A 87 -10.84 6.28 7.59
C THR A 87 -11.45 7.03 6.40
N ILE A 88 -12.21 8.11 6.65
CA ILE A 88 -12.74 8.98 5.59
C ILE A 88 -11.59 9.62 4.80
N LYS A 89 -10.52 10.08 5.45
CA LYS A 89 -9.34 10.62 4.78
C LYS A 89 -8.66 9.59 3.89
N LEU A 90 -8.53 8.32 4.34
CA LEU A 90 -7.99 7.25 3.49
C LEU A 90 -8.83 7.05 2.23
N LYS A 91 -10.16 7.12 2.35
CA LYS A 91 -11.07 7.06 1.20
C LYS A 91 -10.88 8.24 0.25
N GLN A 92 -10.77 9.45 0.78
CA GLN A 92 -10.49 10.66 -0.02
C GLN A 92 -9.13 10.56 -0.73
N ASN A 93 -8.11 10.06 -0.05
CA ASN A 93 -6.78 9.85 -0.63
C ASN A 93 -6.79 8.81 -1.77
N CYS A 94 -7.75 7.89 -1.80
CA CYS A 94 -7.95 7.00 -2.96
C CYS A 94 -8.34 7.79 -4.22
N GLU A 95 -9.24 8.78 -4.11
CA GLU A 95 -9.60 9.65 -5.24
C GLU A 95 -8.44 10.54 -5.66
N LEU A 96 -7.74 11.14 -4.72
CA LEU A 96 -6.55 11.94 -5.00
C LEU A 96 -5.45 11.11 -5.68
N MET A 97 -5.29 9.83 -5.30
CA MET A 97 -4.36 8.91 -5.96
C MET A 97 -4.79 8.64 -7.41
N ARG A 98 -6.09 8.42 -7.67
CA ARG A 98 -6.62 8.25 -9.02
C ARG A 98 -6.29 9.47 -9.89
N GLU A 99 -6.55 10.68 -9.38
CA GLU A 99 -6.23 11.93 -10.07
C GLU A 99 -4.71 12.09 -10.32
N ALA A 100 -3.88 11.77 -9.33
CA ALA A 100 -2.43 11.83 -9.45
C ALA A 100 -1.91 10.87 -10.53
N MET A 101 -2.49 9.66 -10.63
CA MET A 101 -2.16 8.70 -11.67
C MET A 101 -2.60 9.18 -13.06
N GLN A 102 -3.81 9.73 -13.19
CA GLN A 102 -4.31 10.28 -14.46
C GLN A 102 -3.48 11.49 -14.93
N SER A 103 -3.05 12.34 -14.00
CA SER A 103 -2.17 13.49 -14.29
C SER A 103 -0.68 13.12 -14.36
N LYS A 104 -0.33 11.84 -14.25
CA LYS A 104 1.06 11.33 -14.27
C LYS A 104 1.97 11.96 -13.23
N ASN A 105 1.42 12.39 -12.08
CA ASN A 105 2.15 13.11 -11.05
C ASN A 105 2.67 12.17 -9.96
N ILE A 106 3.87 11.61 -10.17
CA ILE A 106 4.52 10.68 -9.23
C ILE A 106 4.81 11.34 -7.88
N LYS A 107 5.19 12.63 -7.86
CA LYS A 107 5.44 13.35 -6.60
C LYS A 107 4.17 13.41 -5.75
N LYS A 108 3.02 13.75 -6.36
CA LYS A 108 1.72 13.74 -5.67
C LYS A 108 1.36 12.33 -5.17
N MET A 109 1.65 11.28 -5.96
CA MET A 109 1.43 9.89 -5.54
C MET A 109 2.28 9.53 -4.31
N GLY A 110 3.58 9.88 -4.31
CA GLY A 110 4.46 9.66 -3.17
C GLY A 110 3.98 10.37 -1.91
N TYR A 111 3.58 11.63 -2.03
CA TYR A 111 2.99 12.40 -0.94
C TYR A 111 1.73 11.73 -0.36
N ILE A 112 0.83 11.24 -1.22
CA ILE A 112 -0.39 10.52 -0.78
C ILE A 112 -0.03 9.21 -0.07
N PHE A 113 0.98 8.46 -0.54
CA PHE A 113 1.45 7.27 0.15
C PHE A 113 1.95 7.60 1.55
N ASN A 114 2.76 8.66 1.69
CA ASN A 114 3.24 9.11 3.00
C ASN A 114 2.10 9.51 3.93
N GLN A 115 1.13 10.30 3.44
CA GLN A 115 -0.06 10.65 4.23
C GLN A 115 -0.83 9.39 4.69
N ASN A 116 -1.06 8.44 3.78
CA ASN A 116 -1.76 7.19 4.11
C ASN A 116 -1.01 6.37 5.16
N TRP A 117 0.32 6.36 5.12
CA TRP A 117 1.12 5.70 6.13
C TRP A 117 0.91 6.32 7.51
N GLN A 118 0.98 7.65 7.62
CA GLN A 118 0.73 8.34 8.90
C GLN A 118 -0.70 8.09 9.42
N ILE A 119 -1.70 8.18 8.54
CA ILE A 119 -3.10 7.92 8.90
C ILE A 119 -3.28 6.48 9.43
N LYS A 120 -2.71 5.50 8.76
CA LYS A 120 -2.80 4.09 9.16
C LYS A 120 -2.19 3.85 10.54
N LYS A 121 -1.05 4.46 10.84
CA LYS A 121 -0.42 4.38 12.17
C LYS A 121 -1.30 4.97 13.27
N MET A 122 -2.06 6.03 12.99
CA MET A 122 -3.00 6.61 13.94
C MET A 122 -4.22 5.69 14.18
N ILE A 123 -4.69 4.98 13.15
CA ILE A 123 -5.80 4.03 13.28
C ILE A 123 -5.39 2.77 14.05
N SER A 124 -4.22 2.23 13.73
CA SER A 124 -3.70 0.99 14.31
C SER A 124 -2.19 1.08 14.57
N PRO A 125 -1.76 1.39 15.79
CA PRO A 125 -0.33 1.48 16.13
C PRO A 125 0.44 0.18 15.88
N THR A 126 -0.23 -0.98 15.91
CA THR A 126 0.36 -2.30 15.69
C THR A 126 0.72 -2.58 14.22
N ILE A 127 0.39 -1.66 13.29
CA ILE A 127 0.68 -1.81 11.87
C ILE A 127 2.16 -1.62 11.54
N THR A 128 2.91 -0.99 12.45
CA THR A 128 4.34 -0.73 12.29
C THR A 128 5.18 -1.43 13.35
N THR A 129 6.47 -1.50 13.10
CA THR A 129 7.52 -1.97 14.02
C THR A 129 8.68 -0.99 13.98
N ASP A 130 9.57 -1.00 14.98
CA ASP A 130 10.74 -0.12 15.00
C ASP A 130 11.58 -0.27 13.73
N PHE A 131 11.75 -1.49 13.24
CA PHE A 131 12.47 -1.73 12.00
C PHE A 131 11.75 -1.17 10.77
N LEU A 132 10.42 -1.24 10.70
CA LEU A 132 9.65 -0.61 9.62
C LEU A 132 9.77 0.91 9.65
N GLU A 133 9.76 1.53 10.83
CA GLU A 133 9.97 2.98 10.96
C GLU A 133 11.39 3.37 10.55
N GLU A 134 12.41 2.58 10.90
CA GLU A 134 13.78 2.77 10.44
C GLU A 134 13.87 2.68 8.91
N VAL A 135 13.34 1.61 8.30
CA VAL A 135 13.32 1.43 6.84
C VAL A 135 12.64 2.62 6.16
N TYR A 136 11.50 3.04 6.69
CA TYR A 136 10.74 4.14 6.12
C TYR A 136 11.49 5.48 6.22
N LYS A 137 12.09 5.78 7.38
CA LYS A 137 12.92 6.96 7.61
C LYS A 137 14.12 6.98 6.65
N VAL A 138 14.88 5.89 6.62
CA VAL A 138 16.04 5.73 5.73
C VAL A 138 15.64 5.92 4.26
N ALA A 139 14.48 5.41 3.84
CA ALA A 139 14.00 5.57 2.48
C ALA A 139 13.75 7.05 2.14
N LEU A 140 13.06 7.79 3.01
CA LEU A 140 12.82 9.22 2.81
C LEU A 140 14.12 10.04 2.76
N GLU A 141 15.07 9.76 3.64
CA GLU A 141 16.38 10.44 3.67
C GLU A 141 17.22 10.19 2.40
N HIS A 142 16.90 9.11 1.66
CA HIS A 142 17.63 8.71 0.45
C HIS A 142 16.81 8.88 -0.85
N GLY A 143 15.82 9.78 -0.82
CA GLY A 143 15.11 10.25 -2.02
C GLY A 143 13.77 9.60 -2.28
N ALA A 144 13.27 8.72 -1.40
CA ALA A 144 11.89 8.26 -1.54
C ALA A 144 10.91 9.43 -1.30
N MET A 145 9.96 9.62 -2.19
CA MET A 145 8.89 10.62 -2.08
C MET A 145 7.80 10.18 -1.10
N GLY A 146 7.74 8.90 -0.81
CA GLY A 146 6.80 8.25 0.10
C GLY A 146 6.69 6.78 -0.22
N GLY A 147 6.00 6.05 0.66
CA GLY A 147 5.85 4.61 0.51
C GLY A 147 4.56 4.08 1.11
N LYS A 148 4.29 2.83 0.82
CA LYS A 148 3.13 2.10 1.32
C LYS A 148 3.50 0.68 1.70
N ILE A 149 3.15 0.26 2.90
CA ILE A 149 3.25 -1.15 3.29
C ILE A 149 2.16 -1.94 2.57
N CYS A 150 2.56 -3.05 1.95
CA CYS A 150 1.67 -3.97 1.26
C CYS A 150 1.00 -4.92 2.25
N GLY A 151 -0.31 -5.09 2.13
CA GLY A 151 -1.10 -5.97 3.00
C GLY A 151 -1.42 -5.36 4.37
N ALA A 152 -1.46 -6.22 5.40
CA ALA A 152 -1.93 -5.88 6.74
C ALA A 152 -0.99 -4.96 7.54
N GLY A 153 0.30 -4.93 7.20
CA GLY A 153 1.31 -4.24 7.98
C GLY A 153 2.16 -5.20 8.84
N GLY A 154 2.94 -4.66 9.77
CA GLY A 154 3.79 -5.42 10.68
C GLY A 154 4.98 -6.15 10.03
N GLY A 155 5.16 -6.06 8.72
CA GLY A 155 6.21 -6.74 7.96
C GLY A 155 5.83 -7.00 6.49
N GLY A 156 6.58 -7.85 5.82
CA GLY A 156 6.36 -8.21 4.42
C GLY A 156 7.01 -7.23 3.45
N HIS A 157 6.24 -6.57 2.60
CA HIS A 157 6.78 -5.70 1.55
C HIS A 157 6.36 -4.24 1.73
N VAL A 158 7.26 -3.35 1.38
CA VAL A 158 7.00 -1.90 1.27
C VAL A 158 7.28 -1.46 -0.17
N ILE A 159 6.36 -0.70 -0.74
CA ILE A 159 6.55 -0.01 -2.01
C ILE A 159 6.97 1.42 -1.71
N PHE A 160 8.07 1.87 -2.31
CA PHE A 160 8.50 3.28 -2.30
C PHE A 160 8.41 3.87 -3.70
N LEU A 161 8.01 5.12 -3.79
CA LEU A 161 8.16 5.94 -5.00
C LEU A 161 9.37 6.85 -4.86
N VAL A 162 10.17 6.91 -5.90
CA VAL A 162 11.46 7.62 -5.94
C VAL A 162 11.70 8.23 -7.31
N ASP A 163 12.42 9.34 -7.37
CA ASP A 163 12.92 9.86 -8.64
C ASP A 163 13.96 8.91 -9.25
N ILE A 164 14.01 8.86 -10.57
CA ILE A 164 14.96 7.99 -11.27
C ILE A 164 16.42 8.29 -10.88
N ASP A 165 16.75 9.55 -10.66
CA ASP A 165 18.08 9.99 -10.28
C ASP A 165 18.51 9.50 -8.88
N ASP A 166 17.56 9.39 -7.97
CA ASP A 166 17.78 8.90 -6.60
C ASP A 166 17.64 7.39 -6.44
N ARG A 167 17.04 6.71 -7.44
CA ARG A 167 16.73 5.28 -7.36
C ARG A 167 17.91 4.41 -6.98
N ALA A 168 19.05 4.58 -7.62
CA ALA A 168 20.24 3.77 -7.36
C ALA A 168 20.79 4.00 -5.94
N ARG A 169 20.74 5.23 -5.44
CA ARG A 169 21.12 5.60 -4.08
C ARG A 169 20.19 4.93 -3.05
N LEU A 170 18.88 5.02 -3.28
CA LEU A 170 17.88 4.40 -2.42
C LEU A 170 18.06 2.87 -2.36
N ILE A 171 18.20 2.20 -3.50
CA ILE A 171 18.38 0.75 -3.57
C ILE A 171 19.62 0.30 -2.80
N ARG A 172 20.77 0.96 -3.01
CA ARG A 172 22.01 0.63 -2.28
C ARG A 172 21.81 0.74 -0.77
N LYS A 173 21.14 1.82 -0.33
CA LYS A 173 20.91 2.05 1.10
C LYS A 173 19.94 1.06 1.70
N LEU A 174 18.83 0.77 1.03
CA LEU A 174 17.87 -0.24 1.50
C LEU A 174 18.51 -1.63 1.60
N ASN A 175 19.34 -2.03 0.63
CA ASN A 175 20.04 -3.30 0.68
C ASN A 175 21.15 -3.39 1.75
N SER A 176 21.52 -2.27 2.39
CA SER A 176 22.40 -2.29 3.57
C SER A 176 21.65 -2.56 4.89
N LEU A 177 20.32 -2.59 4.87
CA LEU A 177 19.48 -3.00 6.00
C LEU A 177 19.21 -4.50 5.98
N ALA A 178 18.54 -5.01 7.01
CA ALA A 178 18.30 -6.45 7.18
C ALA A 178 17.36 -7.10 6.13
N GLY A 179 16.62 -6.30 5.35
CA GLY A 179 15.78 -6.77 4.26
C GLY A 179 16.48 -6.75 2.90
N LYS A 180 15.71 -6.78 1.83
CA LYS A 180 16.26 -6.67 0.46
C LYS A 180 15.30 -6.02 -0.52
N VAL A 181 15.83 -5.32 -1.51
CA VAL A 181 15.07 -4.86 -2.67
C VAL A 181 14.73 -6.07 -3.56
N VAL A 182 13.47 -6.16 -3.96
CA VAL A 182 12.95 -7.25 -4.80
C VAL A 182 12.65 -6.71 -6.19
N PRO A 183 13.17 -7.32 -7.25
CA PRO A 183 12.79 -6.96 -8.61
C PRO A 183 11.32 -7.33 -8.85
N PHE A 184 10.60 -6.47 -9.57
CA PHE A 184 9.22 -6.72 -9.94
C PHE A 184 8.88 -5.95 -11.22
N ILE A 185 7.77 -6.32 -11.84
CA ILE A 185 7.13 -5.58 -12.94
C ILE A 185 5.64 -5.50 -12.70
N PHE A 186 5.00 -4.42 -13.13
CA PHE A 186 3.54 -4.35 -13.13
C PHE A 186 2.97 -5.23 -14.25
N HIS A 187 2.04 -6.11 -13.88
CA HIS A 187 1.40 -7.04 -14.79
C HIS A 187 -0.06 -6.64 -15.07
N GLU A 188 -0.52 -6.86 -16.29
CA GLU A 188 -1.86 -6.44 -16.73
C GLU A 188 -2.90 -7.53 -16.62
N LYS A 189 -2.48 -8.79 -16.71
CA LYS A 189 -3.38 -9.93 -16.68
C LYS A 189 -3.66 -10.36 -15.24
N GLY A 190 -4.90 -10.76 -14.99
CA GLY A 190 -5.30 -11.42 -13.76
C GLY A 190 -5.01 -12.92 -13.77
N ALA A 191 -5.67 -13.64 -12.87
CA ALA A 191 -5.58 -15.09 -12.82
C ALA A 191 -6.12 -15.71 -14.12
N GLU A 192 -5.34 -16.60 -14.71
CA GLU A 192 -5.72 -17.40 -15.90
C GLU A 192 -5.71 -18.87 -15.53
N SER A 193 -6.65 -19.64 -16.05
CA SER A 193 -6.71 -21.10 -15.90
C SER A 193 -7.02 -21.74 -17.25
N TRP A 194 -6.44 -22.90 -17.50
CA TRP A 194 -6.70 -23.71 -18.70
C TRP A 194 -6.82 -25.18 -18.32
N LYS A 195 -7.64 -25.90 -19.08
CA LYS A 195 -7.67 -27.38 -19.03
C LYS A 195 -6.60 -27.91 -19.96
N MET A 196 -5.81 -28.87 -19.46
CA MET A 196 -5.00 -29.76 -20.30
C MET A 196 -5.88 -30.89 -20.79
#